data_95614d3f4ce0777845bb744ebfb252e3
#
_entry.id   95614d3f4ce0777845bb744ebfb252e3
#
_cell.length_a   1.000
_cell.length_b   1.000
_cell.length_c   1.000
_cell.angle_alpha   90.00
_cell.angle_beta   90.00
_cell.angle_gamma   90.00
#
_symmetry.space_group_name_H-M   'P 1'
#
loop_
_entity.id
_entity.type
_entity.pdbx_description
1 polymer ?
#
loop_
_entity_poly.entity_id
_entity_poly.type
_entity_poly.pdbx_seq_one_letter_code
_entity_poly.pdbx_strand_id
1 'polypeptide(L)'
;VETEVVSNLSYVNGDLDEFISYMNQHHISQRRGAMIATVNPEIGYATMKDHAYHKVISSADYVLPDGVGVVLMSRLINHPLKSRIAGFEVFMSMLDLANKQSKSIFLYGAKKEVLEAVKQRIDTEYPNVVIAGSCDGYQADKRFVAKQIARSKADMVFVALGYPNQENFIYEYRHLFPQAVCIGLGGSFDVFSGTVKRAPRWMIKTNTEWLYRLIVNPWRWKRMLNIPKYAFAVLKENKGKKRYYPEQVKDQTKQL
;
A
#
# COMPACT_ATOMS: atom_id res chain seq x y z
N VAL A 1 6.44 -13.66 6.76
CA VAL A 1 7.33 -12.59 6.22
C VAL A 1 8.04 -11.94 7.38
N GLU A 2 9.36 -11.74 7.27
CA GLU A 2 10.13 -10.98 8.25
C GLU A 2 9.68 -9.53 8.29
N THR A 3 9.81 -8.90 9.45
CA THR A 3 9.46 -7.50 9.63
C THR A 3 10.55 -6.73 10.36
N GLU A 4 10.65 -5.44 10.10
CA GLU A 4 11.57 -4.52 10.78
C GLU A 4 10.82 -3.26 11.22
N VAL A 5 11.11 -2.81 12.44
CA VAL A 5 10.40 -1.65 13.02
C VAL A 5 11.12 -0.35 12.68
N VAL A 6 10.43 0.51 11.96
CA VAL A 6 10.90 1.86 11.63
C VAL A 6 9.82 2.86 12.07
N SER A 7 10.17 3.79 12.96
CA SER A 7 9.25 4.84 13.45
C SER A 7 7.89 4.31 13.92
N ASN A 8 7.92 3.35 14.84
CA ASN A 8 6.74 2.72 15.43
C ASN A 8 5.79 1.98 14.46
N LEU A 9 6.24 1.74 13.22
CA LEU A 9 5.56 0.88 12.27
C LEU A 9 6.41 -0.35 11.97
N SER A 10 5.78 -1.52 11.93
CA SER A 10 6.41 -2.79 11.57
C SER A 10 6.29 -2.99 10.06
N TYR A 11 7.39 -2.79 9.34
CA TYR A 11 7.44 -2.94 7.89
C TYR A 11 7.85 -4.35 7.47
N VAL A 12 7.27 -4.84 6.39
CA VAL A 12 7.74 -6.06 5.72
C VAL A 12 9.21 -5.85 5.30
N ASN A 13 10.08 -6.77 5.72
CA ASN A 13 11.51 -6.76 5.41
C ASN A 13 11.85 -7.87 4.42
N GLY A 14 11.57 -7.63 3.16
CA GLY A 14 11.75 -8.56 2.05
C GLY A 14 11.82 -7.84 0.72
N ASP A 15 11.73 -8.59 -0.36
CA ASP A 15 11.53 -8.04 -1.70
C ASP A 15 10.12 -8.32 -2.24
N LEU A 16 9.83 -7.79 -3.44
CA LEU A 16 8.53 -7.91 -4.05
C LEU A 16 8.14 -9.37 -4.30
N ASP A 17 9.04 -10.16 -4.85
CA ASP A 17 8.75 -11.54 -5.25
C ASP A 17 8.52 -12.44 -4.03
N GLU A 18 9.33 -12.26 -2.98
CA GLU A 18 9.14 -12.91 -1.67
C GLU A 18 7.77 -12.56 -1.08
N PHE A 19 7.40 -11.27 -1.10
CA PHE A 19 6.13 -10.83 -0.57
C PHE A 19 4.92 -11.38 -1.37
N ILE A 20 4.96 -11.32 -2.69
CA ILE A 20 3.88 -11.84 -3.56
C ILE A 20 3.73 -13.35 -3.41
N SER A 21 4.84 -14.07 -3.36
CA SER A 21 4.83 -15.53 -3.13
C SER A 21 4.18 -15.88 -1.80
N TYR A 22 4.55 -15.15 -0.74
CA TYR A 22 3.96 -15.31 0.60
C TYR A 22 2.46 -15.00 0.59
N MET A 23 2.04 -13.88 -0.03
CA MET A 23 0.63 -13.51 -0.13
C MET A 23 -0.19 -14.55 -0.88
N ASN A 24 0.38 -15.11 -1.94
CA ASN A 24 -0.27 -16.21 -2.66
C ASN A 24 -0.48 -17.43 -1.77
N GLN A 25 0.56 -17.89 -1.11
CA GLN A 25 0.56 -19.14 -0.33
C GLN A 25 -0.34 -19.04 0.91
N HIS A 26 -0.31 -17.91 1.62
CA HIS A 26 -0.94 -17.79 2.94
C HIS A 26 -2.28 -17.05 2.94
N HIS A 27 -2.60 -16.33 1.87
CA HIS A 27 -3.81 -15.53 1.79
C HIS A 27 -4.67 -15.83 0.56
N ILE A 28 -4.15 -15.55 -0.65
CA ILE A 28 -4.95 -15.58 -1.87
C ILE A 28 -5.44 -17.00 -2.21
N SER A 29 -4.55 -18.00 -2.16
CA SER A 29 -4.90 -19.39 -2.40
C SER A 29 -5.82 -19.98 -1.32
N GLN A 30 -5.69 -19.48 -0.09
CA GLN A 30 -6.48 -19.95 1.05
C GLN A 30 -7.75 -19.12 1.30
N ARG A 31 -8.01 -18.08 0.50
CA ARG A 31 -9.10 -17.11 0.70
C ARG A 31 -9.12 -16.54 2.12
N ARG A 32 -7.96 -16.27 2.67
CA ARG A 32 -7.74 -15.61 3.96
C ARG A 32 -7.43 -14.15 3.72
N GLY A 33 -8.34 -13.25 4.09
CA GLY A 33 -8.16 -11.83 3.87
C GLY A 33 -6.97 -11.24 4.61
N ALA A 34 -6.50 -10.11 4.09
CA ALA A 34 -5.45 -9.30 4.70
C ALA A 34 -5.59 -7.84 4.27
N MET A 35 -5.16 -6.92 5.12
CA MET A 35 -4.98 -5.51 4.78
C MET A 35 -3.51 -5.23 4.50
N ILE A 36 -3.22 -4.71 3.33
CA ILE A 36 -1.89 -4.25 2.93
C ILE A 36 -1.91 -2.72 2.89
N ALA A 37 -1.02 -2.09 3.64
CA ALA A 37 -0.79 -0.65 3.61
C ALA A 37 0.56 -0.35 2.95
N THR A 38 0.57 0.55 1.95
CA THR A 38 1.80 1.00 1.30
C THR A 38 2.22 2.35 1.87
N VAL A 39 3.31 2.39 2.62
CA VAL A 39 3.72 3.56 3.39
C VAL A 39 4.97 4.19 2.80
N ASN A 40 4.81 5.38 2.25
CA ASN A 40 5.90 6.26 1.81
C ASN A 40 6.24 7.30 2.89
N PRO A 41 7.28 8.14 2.74
CA PRO A 41 7.64 9.15 3.73
C PRO A 41 6.52 10.12 4.10
N GLU A 42 5.63 10.45 3.17
CA GLU A 42 4.48 11.33 3.42
C GLU A 42 3.48 10.67 4.37
N ILE A 43 3.11 9.41 4.09
CA ILE A 43 2.22 8.61 4.94
C ILE A 43 2.90 8.31 6.28
N GLY A 44 4.18 7.94 6.27
CA GLY A 44 4.95 7.72 7.50
C GLY A 44 4.97 8.97 8.39
N TYR A 45 5.15 10.17 7.81
CA TYR A 45 5.09 11.42 8.58
C TYR A 45 3.68 11.69 9.12
N ALA A 46 2.63 11.39 8.31
CA ALA A 46 1.25 11.54 8.75
C ALA A 46 0.92 10.67 9.96
N THR A 47 1.38 9.42 9.99
CA THR A 47 1.19 8.52 11.16
C THR A 47 1.88 9.02 12.42
N MET A 48 3.00 9.72 12.28
CA MET A 48 3.70 10.33 13.43
C MET A 48 2.97 11.55 13.99
N LYS A 49 2.07 12.18 13.23
CA LYS A 49 1.31 13.37 13.59
C LYS A 49 -0.11 13.09 14.03
N ASP A 50 -0.72 12.08 13.48
CA ASP A 50 -2.11 11.70 13.71
C ASP A 50 -2.16 10.30 14.34
N HIS A 51 -2.48 10.24 15.63
CA HIS A 51 -2.57 8.99 16.38
C HIS A 51 -3.71 8.08 15.88
N ALA A 52 -4.83 8.67 15.43
CA ALA A 52 -5.93 7.88 14.86
C ALA A 52 -5.51 7.21 13.55
N TYR A 53 -4.82 7.95 12.69
CA TYR A 53 -4.29 7.40 11.45
C TYR A 53 -3.15 6.40 11.68
N HIS A 54 -2.29 6.64 12.70
CA HIS A 54 -1.31 5.64 13.11
C HIS A 54 -1.98 4.31 13.48
N LYS A 55 -3.07 4.34 14.26
CA LYS A 55 -3.82 3.13 14.62
C LYS A 55 -4.34 2.40 13.38
N VAL A 56 -4.83 3.12 12.38
CA VAL A 56 -5.30 2.53 11.11
C VAL A 56 -4.16 1.79 10.40
N ILE A 57 -3.02 2.45 10.21
CA ILE A 57 -1.87 1.85 9.51
C ILE A 57 -1.27 0.69 10.30
N SER A 58 -1.14 0.82 11.62
CA SER A 58 -0.61 -0.25 12.49
C SER A 58 -1.53 -1.47 12.59
N SER A 59 -2.81 -1.32 12.24
CA SER A 59 -3.76 -2.43 12.17
C SER A 59 -3.70 -3.21 10.87
N ALA A 60 -2.93 -2.73 9.87
CA ALA A 60 -2.70 -3.48 8.65
C ALA A 60 -1.90 -4.76 8.96
N ASP A 61 -2.27 -5.84 8.29
CA ASP A 61 -1.56 -7.12 8.42
C ASP A 61 -0.15 -7.03 7.84
N TYR A 62 0.03 -6.17 6.80
CA TYR A 62 1.32 -5.92 6.16
C TYR A 62 1.48 -4.44 5.83
N VAL A 63 2.58 -3.85 6.32
CA VAL A 63 2.99 -2.49 5.97
C VAL A 63 4.19 -2.57 5.04
N LEU A 64 4.02 -2.11 3.81
CA LEU A 64 5.07 -2.16 2.78
C LEU A 64 5.84 -0.83 2.71
N PRO A 65 7.18 -0.88 2.62
CA PRO A 65 8.01 0.32 2.47
C PRO A 65 7.92 0.86 1.03
N ASP A 66 6.94 1.73 0.75
CA ASP A 66 6.74 2.34 -0.57
C ASP A 66 7.48 3.67 -0.66
N GLY A 67 8.67 3.62 -1.13
CA GLY A 67 9.50 4.79 -1.35
C GLY A 67 10.89 4.66 -0.76
N VAL A 68 11.87 5.10 -1.54
CA VAL A 68 13.29 5.06 -1.17
C VAL A 68 13.59 5.77 0.16
N GLY A 69 12.83 6.82 0.48
CA GLY A 69 13.02 7.59 1.71
C GLY A 69 12.79 6.75 2.98
N VAL A 70 11.83 5.83 2.98
CA VAL A 70 11.61 4.91 4.11
C VAL A 70 12.81 3.97 4.27
N VAL A 71 13.27 3.36 3.17
CA VAL A 71 14.42 2.44 3.16
C VAL A 71 15.72 3.16 3.55
N LEU A 72 15.96 4.38 3.08
CA LEU A 72 17.13 5.15 3.48
C LEU A 72 17.12 5.49 4.97
N MET A 73 15.97 5.93 5.48
CA MET A 73 15.83 6.24 6.90
C MET A 73 15.99 5.02 7.79
N SER A 74 15.47 3.86 7.39
CA SER A 74 15.64 2.60 8.13
C SER A 74 17.12 2.25 8.32
N ARG A 75 17.93 2.42 7.26
CA ARG A 75 19.38 2.20 7.30
C ARG A 75 20.10 3.19 8.22
N LEU A 76 19.72 4.47 8.16
CA LEU A 76 20.33 5.52 8.99
C LEU A 76 20.08 5.33 10.49
N ILE A 77 19.00 4.67 10.85
CA ILE A 77 18.68 4.37 12.27
C ILE A 77 19.09 2.96 12.71
N ASN A 78 19.88 2.23 11.90
CA ASN A 78 20.33 0.86 12.13
C ASN A 78 19.20 -0.19 12.21
N HIS A 79 18.10 0.03 11.50
CA HIS A 79 16.98 -0.91 11.31
C HIS A 79 16.77 -1.15 9.81
N PRO A 80 17.73 -1.79 9.10
CA PRO A 80 17.79 -1.78 7.65
C PRO A 80 16.67 -2.62 7.02
N LEU A 81 15.88 -1.99 6.18
CA LEU A 81 14.98 -2.67 5.27
C LEU A 81 15.73 -3.13 4.02
N LYS A 82 15.42 -4.36 3.56
CA LYS A 82 16.06 -5.01 2.42
C LYS A 82 15.83 -4.22 1.13
N SER A 83 14.59 -3.90 0.81
CA SER A 83 14.25 -3.21 -0.42
C SER A 83 12.98 -2.34 -0.28
N ARG A 84 12.74 -1.51 -1.30
CA ARG A 84 11.48 -0.82 -1.51
C ARG A 84 10.49 -1.77 -2.16
N ILE A 85 9.26 -1.84 -1.64
CA ILE A 85 8.13 -2.57 -2.24
C ILE A 85 7.06 -1.54 -2.61
N ALA A 86 7.02 -1.14 -3.88
CA ALA A 86 6.12 -0.09 -4.32
C ALA A 86 4.71 -0.61 -4.60
N GLY A 87 3.69 0.14 -4.15
CA GLY A 87 2.29 -0.25 -4.29
C GLY A 87 1.86 -0.52 -5.74
N PHE A 88 2.38 0.23 -6.72
CA PHE A 88 2.10 -0.04 -8.14
C PHE A 88 2.67 -1.37 -8.61
N GLU A 89 3.87 -1.74 -8.17
CA GLU A 89 4.51 -3.00 -8.53
C GLU A 89 3.79 -4.18 -7.87
N VAL A 90 3.34 -4.01 -6.61
CA VAL A 90 2.46 -4.99 -5.95
C VAL A 90 1.15 -5.17 -6.72
N PHE A 91 0.51 -4.09 -7.15
CA PHE A 91 -0.71 -4.15 -7.96
C PHE A 91 -0.53 -4.95 -9.25
N MET A 92 0.55 -4.67 -10.00
CA MET A 92 0.86 -5.40 -11.24
C MET A 92 1.10 -6.89 -10.98
N SER A 93 1.91 -7.23 -9.97
CA SER A 93 2.18 -8.62 -9.61
C SER A 93 0.94 -9.36 -9.11
N MET A 94 0.04 -8.67 -8.40
CA MET A 94 -1.24 -9.25 -7.97
C MET A 94 -2.20 -9.46 -9.14
N LEU A 95 -2.20 -8.59 -10.17
CA LEU A 95 -2.95 -8.82 -11.41
C LEU A 95 -2.39 -10.02 -12.19
N ASP A 96 -1.06 -10.12 -12.31
CA ASP A 96 -0.41 -11.30 -12.94
C ASP A 96 -0.80 -12.59 -12.22
N LEU A 97 -0.81 -12.58 -10.89
CA LEU A 97 -1.22 -13.71 -10.08
C LEU A 97 -2.71 -14.03 -10.26
N ALA A 98 -3.57 -13.00 -10.25
CA ALA A 98 -5.00 -13.15 -10.49
C ALA A 98 -5.27 -13.77 -11.86
N ASN A 99 -4.54 -13.33 -12.88
CA ASN A 99 -4.66 -13.88 -14.24
C ASN A 99 -4.22 -15.35 -14.33
N LYS A 100 -3.10 -15.69 -13.68
CA LYS A 100 -2.60 -17.09 -13.66
C LYS A 100 -3.54 -18.06 -12.95
N GLN A 101 -4.29 -17.58 -11.96
CA GLN A 101 -5.13 -18.41 -11.09
C GLN A 101 -6.64 -18.16 -11.27
N SER A 102 -7.05 -17.39 -12.28
CA SER A 102 -8.45 -17.01 -12.54
C SER A 102 -9.14 -16.45 -11.28
N LYS A 103 -8.45 -15.57 -10.54
CA LYS A 103 -8.97 -14.95 -9.31
C LYS A 103 -9.86 -13.77 -9.62
N SER A 104 -10.76 -13.50 -8.68
CA SER A 104 -11.70 -12.39 -8.76
C SER A 104 -11.18 -11.15 -8.05
N ILE A 105 -11.41 -9.98 -8.66
CA ILE A 105 -11.00 -8.68 -8.12
C ILE A 105 -12.19 -7.73 -8.02
N PHE A 106 -12.11 -6.79 -7.06
CA PHE A 106 -12.99 -5.64 -7.00
C PHE A 106 -12.17 -4.36 -7.09
N LEU A 107 -12.58 -3.42 -7.94
CA LEU A 107 -11.90 -2.15 -8.17
C LEU A 107 -12.70 -1.02 -7.55
N TYR A 108 -12.10 -0.28 -6.60
CA TYR A 108 -12.77 0.86 -5.97
C TYR A 108 -11.90 2.10 -5.98
N GLY A 109 -12.36 3.14 -6.59
CA GLY A 109 -11.68 4.45 -6.59
C GLY A 109 -11.45 5.04 -7.96
N ALA A 110 -10.64 6.09 -8.00
CA ALA A 110 -10.37 6.95 -9.15
C ALA A 110 -11.65 7.62 -9.72
N LYS A 111 -11.49 8.36 -10.82
CA LYS A 111 -12.60 8.92 -11.59
C LYS A 111 -13.25 7.82 -12.44
N LYS A 112 -14.51 7.98 -12.79
CA LYS A 112 -15.27 7.02 -13.58
C LYS A 112 -14.55 6.65 -14.89
N GLU A 113 -14.06 7.65 -15.61
CA GLU A 113 -13.37 7.46 -16.90
C GLU A 113 -12.06 6.67 -16.73
N VAL A 114 -11.31 6.95 -15.64
CA VAL A 114 -10.09 6.22 -15.30
C VAL A 114 -10.42 4.77 -14.95
N LEU A 115 -11.46 4.55 -14.14
CA LEU A 115 -11.89 3.21 -13.75
C LEU A 115 -12.32 2.37 -14.94
N GLU A 116 -13.07 2.94 -15.89
CA GLU A 116 -13.46 2.24 -17.12
C GLU A 116 -12.24 1.89 -17.98
N ALA A 117 -11.27 2.81 -18.13
CA ALA A 117 -10.02 2.52 -18.83
C ALA A 117 -9.19 1.41 -18.13
N VAL A 118 -9.17 1.39 -16.79
CA VAL A 118 -8.54 0.30 -16.01
C VAL A 118 -9.21 -1.03 -16.31
N LYS A 119 -10.54 -1.10 -16.32
CA LYS A 119 -11.29 -2.33 -16.63
C LYS A 119 -11.00 -2.84 -18.04
N GLN A 120 -11.10 -1.95 -19.03
CA GLN A 120 -10.81 -2.30 -20.43
C GLN A 120 -9.38 -2.86 -20.61
N ARG A 121 -8.41 -2.25 -19.92
CA ARG A 121 -7.04 -2.72 -19.98
C ARG A 121 -6.87 -4.08 -19.30
N ILE A 122 -7.55 -4.31 -18.14
CA ILE A 122 -7.53 -5.62 -17.48
C ILE A 122 -8.17 -6.67 -18.38
N ASP A 123 -9.32 -6.42 -18.97
CA ASP A 123 -10.00 -7.35 -19.87
C ASP A 123 -9.12 -7.74 -21.07
N THR A 124 -8.29 -6.81 -21.55
CA THR A 124 -7.39 -7.04 -22.71
C THR A 124 -6.08 -7.74 -22.31
N GLU A 125 -5.41 -7.29 -21.25
CA GLU A 125 -4.07 -7.76 -20.88
C GLU A 125 -4.09 -8.93 -19.89
N TYR A 126 -5.22 -9.13 -19.17
CA TYR A 126 -5.40 -10.15 -18.12
C TYR A 126 -6.71 -10.91 -18.29
N PRO A 127 -6.90 -11.65 -19.40
CA PRO A 127 -8.19 -12.19 -19.82
C PRO A 127 -8.79 -13.22 -18.84
N ASN A 128 -8.00 -13.81 -17.95
CA ASN A 128 -8.49 -14.77 -16.96
C ASN A 128 -8.86 -14.11 -15.62
N VAL A 129 -8.64 -12.80 -15.45
CA VAL A 129 -9.06 -12.08 -14.24
C VAL A 129 -10.56 -11.86 -14.27
N VAL A 130 -11.24 -12.21 -13.19
CA VAL A 130 -12.68 -11.95 -13.05
C VAL A 130 -12.89 -10.62 -12.35
N ILE A 131 -13.37 -9.60 -13.05
CA ILE A 131 -13.78 -8.34 -12.43
C ILE A 131 -15.15 -8.56 -11.77
N ALA A 132 -15.16 -8.92 -10.49
CA ALA A 132 -16.37 -9.23 -9.72
C ALA A 132 -17.20 -7.97 -9.39
N GLY A 133 -16.65 -6.78 -9.60
CA GLY A 133 -17.34 -5.52 -9.48
C GLY A 133 -16.39 -4.33 -9.48
N SER A 134 -16.96 -3.16 -9.64
CA SER A 134 -16.21 -1.90 -9.59
C SER A 134 -17.08 -0.74 -9.13
N CYS A 135 -16.45 0.26 -8.50
CA CYS A 135 -17.10 1.49 -8.07
C CYS A 135 -16.11 2.65 -8.16
N ASP A 136 -16.51 3.79 -8.71
CA ASP A 136 -15.67 4.97 -8.74
C ASP A 136 -15.48 5.59 -7.34
N GLY A 137 -14.47 6.46 -7.21
CA GLY A 137 -14.07 7.03 -5.91
C GLY A 137 -14.93 8.18 -5.41
N TYR A 138 -15.99 8.56 -6.13
CA TYR A 138 -16.88 9.69 -5.81
C TYR A 138 -18.21 9.27 -5.20
N GLN A 139 -18.39 7.98 -4.95
CA GLN A 139 -19.56 7.50 -4.21
C GLN A 139 -19.56 8.04 -2.79
N ALA A 140 -20.66 8.74 -2.44
CA ALA A 140 -20.81 9.34 -1.10
C ALA A 140 -21.03 8.28 -0.01
N ASP A 141 -21.78 7.21 -0.31
CA ASP A 141 -22.08 6.13 0.65
C ASP A 141 -21.03 5.02 0.58
N LYS A 142 -20.00 5.16 1.41
CA LYS A 142 -18.94 4.16 1.57
C LYS A 142 -19.46 2.81 2.07
N ARG A 143 -20.50 2.80 2.92
CA ARG A 143 -21.09 1.57 3.44
C ARG A 143 -21.82 0.80 2.35
N PHE A 144 -22.45 1.50 1.41
CA PHE A 144 -23.05 0.87 0.23
C PHE A 144 -21.97 0.17 -0.61
N VAL A 145 -20.84 0.84 -0.89
CA VAL A 145 -19.73 0.23 -1.62
C VAL A 145 -19.17 -0.98 -0.87
N ALA A 146 -18.98 -0.89 0.44
CA ALA A 146 -18.52 -2.02 1.25
C ALA A 146 -19.45 -3.24 1.16
N LYS A 147 -20.77 -3.02 1.14
CA LYS A 147 -21.75 -4.09 0.92
C LYS A 147 -21.66 -4.69 -0.49
N GLN A 148 -21.38 -3.89 -1.51
CA GLN A 148 -21.15 -4.40 -2.88
C GLN A 148 -19.89 -5.28 -2.91
N ILE A 149 -18.78 -4.85 -2.30
CA ILE A 149 -17.55 -5.63 -2.17
C ILE A 149 -17.86 -6.97 -1.47
N ALA A 150 -18.58 -6.93 -0.35
CA ALA A 150 -18.96 -8.15 0.38
C ALA A 150 -19.77 -9.13 -0.47
N ARG A 151 -20.76 -8.63 -1.23
CA ARG A 151 -21.59 -9.42 -2.13
C ARG A 151 -20.82 -10.01 -3.32
N SER A 152 -19.82 -9.30 -3.81
CA SER A 152 -18.98 -9.74 -4.93
C SER A 152 -18.13 -10.97 -4.58
N LYS A 153 -17.85 -11.19 -3.29
CA LYS A 153 -16.97 -12.24 -2.78
C LYS A 153 -15.58 -12.25 -3.46
N ALA A 154 -15.12 -11.08 -3.90
CA ALA A 154 -13.83 -10.92 -4.56
C ALA A 154 -12.68 -11.47 -3.70
N ASP A 155 -11.68 -12.05 -4.35
CA ASP A 155 -10.46 -12.54 -3.70
C ASP A 155 -9.52 -11.39 -3.34
N MET A 156 -9.52 -10.33 -4.15
CA MET A 156 -8.70 -9.13 -3.96
C MET A 156 -9.52 -7.85 -4.13
N VAL A 157 -9.25 -6.85 -3.31
CA VAL A 157 -9.92 -5.54 -3.36
C VAL A 157 -8.85 -4.45 -3.51
N PHE A 158 -8.87 -3.78 -4.64
CA PHE A 158 -7.96 -2.69 -4.98
C PHE A 158 -8.63 -1.34 -4.74
N VAL A 159 -8.10 -0.55 -3.78
CA VAL A 159 -8.70 0.72 -3.36
C VAL A 159 -7.82 1.90 -3.75
N ALA A 160 -8.31 2.77 -4.63
CA ALA A 160 -7.59 3.92 -5.19
C ALA A 160 -8.28 5.25 -4.84
N LEU A 161 -8.46 5.52 -3.53
CA LEU A 161 -9.08 6.76 -3.01
C LEU A 161 -8.04 7.80 -2.57
N GLY A 162 -6.76 7.42 -2.56
CA GLY A 162 -5.69 8.21 -1.94
C GLY A 162 -5.73 8.15 -0.41
N TYR A 163 -4.54 8.39 0.20
CA TYR A 163 -4.46 8.45 1.65
C TYR A 163 -5.10 9.75 2.19
N PRO A 164 -5.68 9.77 3.38
CA PRO A 164 -5.92 8.63 4.28
C PRO A 164 -7.21 7.84 3.99
N ASN A 165 -7.95 8.19 2.92
CA ASN A 165 -9.31 7.68 2.70
C ASN A 165 -9.35 6.19 2.39
N GLN A 166 -8.37 5.68 1.64
CA GLN A 166 -8.31 4.27 1.24
C GLN A 166 -8.01 3.36 2.44
N GLU A 167 -7.07 3.72 3.28
CA GLU A 167 -6.72 2.92 4.46
C GLU A 167 -7.85 2.97 5.50
N ASN A 168 -8.44 4.15 5.72
CA ASN A 168 -9.60 4.29 6.59
C ASN A 168 -10.78 3.45 6.12
N PHE A 169 -11.06 3.45 4.81
CA PHE A 169 -12.12 2.61 4.23
C PHE A 169 -11.85 1.13 4.48
N ILE A 170 -10.66 0.63 4.17
CA ILE A 170 -10.30 -0.76 4.38
C ILE A 170 -10.40 -1.11 5.87
N TYR A 171 -9.82 -0.29 6.75
CA TYR A 171 -9.85 -0.48 8.20
C TYR A 171 -11.27 -0.59 8.74
N GLU A 172 -12.16 0.30 8.31
CA GLU A 172 -13.54 0.36 8.78
C GLU A 172 -14.39 -0.82 8.29
N TYR A 173 -14.21 -1.24 7.02
CA TYR A 173 -15.14 -2.16 6.38
C TYR A 173 -14.60 -3.56 6.07
N ARG A 174 -13.29 -3.84 6.23
CA ARG A 174 -12.72 -5.17 5.88
C ARG A 174 -13.39 -6.34 6.59
N HIS A 175 -13.99 -6.12 7.74
CA HIS A 175 -14.73 -7.14 8.46
C HIS A 175 -15.96 -7.69 7.70
N LEU A 176 -16.49 -6.95 6.72
CA LEU A 176 -17.59 -7.38 5.87
C LEU A 176 -17.15 -8.31 4.72
N PHE A 177 -15.86 -8.33 4.40
CA PHE A 177 -15.27 -9.17 3.35
C PHE A 177 -13.97 -9.84 3.84
N PRO A 178 -14.07 -10.68 4.89
CA PRO A 178 -12.91 -11.23 5.62
C PRO A 178 -12.05 -12.18 4.79
N GLN A 179 -12.51 -12.60 3.60
CA GLN A 179 -11.76 -13.45 2.67
C GLN A 179 -10.89 -12.65 1.71
N ALA A 180 -11.09 -11.33 1.59
CA ALA A 180 -10.45 -10.52 0.56
C ALA A 180 -9.10 -9.95 1.00
N VAL A 181 -8.10 -10.05 0.14
CA VAL A 181 -6.85 -9.28 0.29
C VAL A 181 -7.10 -7.85 -0.20
N CYS A 182 -6.96 -6.87 0.70
CA CYS A 182 -7.24 -5.46 0.43
C CYS A 182 -5.95 -4.65 0.39
N ILE A 183 -5.79 -3.78 -0.61
CA ILE A 183 -4.63 -2.90 -0.72
C ILE A 183 -5.03 -1.48 -1.14
N GLY A 184 -4.44 -0.48 -0.46
CA GLY A 184 -4.54 0.93 -0.84
C GLY A 184 -3.50 1.27 -1.91
N LEU A 185 -3.95 1.77 -3.06
CA LEU A 185 -3.12 1.97 -4.26
C LEU A 185 -2.91 3.43 -4.66
N GLY A 186 -3.66 4.36 -4.05
CA GLY A 186 -3.57 5.79 -4.41
C GLY A 186 -3.78 6.05 -5.89
N GLY A 187 -2.83 6.73 -6.53
CA GLY A 187 -2.88 7.06 -7.96
C GLY A 187 -2.42 5.96 -8.91
N SER A 188 -2.40 4.69 -8.50
CA SER A 188 -1.96 3.59 -9.37
C SER A 188 -2.93 3.34 -10.52
N PHE A 189 -4.22 3.59 -10.32
CA PHE A 189 -5.21 3.47 -11.40
C PHE A 189 -4.98 4.50 -12.50
N ASP A 190 -4.61 5.75 -12.15
CA ASP A 190 -4.29 6.79 -13.13
C ASP A 190 -3.07 6.41 -14.00
N VAL A 191 -2.08 5.77 -13.38
CA VAL A 191 -0.89 5.30 -14.08
C VAL A 191 -1.21 4.07 -14.95
N PHE A 192 -1.94 3.11 -14.41
CA PHE A 192 -2.30 1.89 -15.12
C PHE A 192 -3.24 2.17 -16.31
N SER A 193 -4.22 3.05 -16.16
CA SER A 193 -5.09 3.47 -17.27
C SER A 193 -4.36 4.23 -18.38
N GLY A 194 -3.13 4.72 -18.13
CA GLY A 194 -2.40 5.57 -19.05
C GLY A 194 -2.81 7.05 -19.01
N THR A 195 -3.76 7.43 -18.16
CA THR A 195 -4.18 8.83 -17.96
C THR A 195 -3.03 9.68 -17.43
N VAL A 196 -2.20 9.08 -16.55
CA VAL A 196 -0.96 9.71 -16.06
C VAL A 196 0.23 8.89 -16.54
N LYS A 197 1.16 9.55 -17.22
CA LYS A 197 2.40 8.90 -17.67
C LYS A 197 3.26 8.50 -16.45
N ARG A 198 3.70 7.24 -16.44
CA ARG A 198 4.68 6.77 -15.46
C ARG A 198 6.05 7.40 -15.75
N ALA A 199 6.85 7.57 -14.72
CA ALA A 199 8.23 8.04 -14.86
C ALA A 199 9.03 7.11 -15.81
N PRO A 200 9.99 7.66 -16.58
CA PRO A 200 10.87 6.87 -17.41
C PRO A 200 11.57 5.75 -16.62
N ARG A 201 11.84 4.62 -17.26
CA ARG A 201 12.43 3.43 -16.61
C ARG A 201 13.72 3.72 -15.83
N TRP A 202 14.55 4.63 -16.34
CA TRP A 202 15.79 5.02 -15.67
C TRP A 202 15.52 5.76 -14.35
N MET A 203 14.48 6.62 -14.29
CA MET A 203 14.10 7.31 -13.05
C MET A 203 13.51 6.34 -12.01
N ILE A 204 12.79 5.31 -12.46
CA ILE A 204 12.28 4.26 -11.57
C ILE A 204 13.48 3.47 -10.99
N LYS A 205 14.45 3.06 -11.84
CA LYS A 205 15.65 2.34 -11.41
C LYS A 205 16.54 3.14 -10.46
N THR A 206 16.61 4.45 -10.65
CA THR A 206 17.39 5.36 -9.77
C THR A 206 16.60 5.86 -8.56
N ASN A 207 15.36 5.37 -8.37
CA ASN A 207 14.47 5.80 -7.28
C ASN A 207 14.15 7.31 -7.29
N THR A 208 14.18 7.96 -8.47
CA THR A 208 13.87 9.39 -8.66
C THR A 208 12.45 9.61 -9.23
N GLU A 209 11.57 8.61 -9.20
CA GLU A 209 10.17 8.72 -9.64
C GLU A 209 9.42 9.87 -8.94
N TRP A 210 9.72 10.13 -7.66
CA TRP A 210 9.12 11.23 -6.90
C TRP A 210 9.44 12.60 -7.52
N LEU A 211 10.66 12.78 -8.08
CA LEU A 211 11.07 14.01 -8.76
C LEU A 211 10.30 14.19 -10.07
N TYR A 212 10.14 13.12 -10.86
CA TYR A 212 9.32 13.14 -12.06
C TYR A 212 7.88 13.57 -11.74
N ARG A 213 7.28 12.99 -10.71
CA ARG A 213 5.92 13.34 -10.25
C ARG A 213 5.81 14.80 -9.79
N LEU A 214 6.88 15.37 -9.25
CA LEU A 214 6.93 16.79 -8.90
C LEU A 214 7.01 17.69 -10.15
N ILE A 215 7.83 17.33 -11.13
CA ILE A 215 7.99 18.09 -12.38
C ILE A 215 6.66 18.12 -13.15
N VAL A 216 5.98 16.96 -13.28
CA VAL A 216 4.70 16.85 -14.01
C VAL A 216 3.55 17.50 -13.24
N ASN A 217 3.60 17.51 -11.92
CA ASN A 217 2.58 18.09 -11.04
C ASN A 217 3.21 19.03 -10.00
N PRO A 218 3.57 20.28 -10.37
CA PRO A 218 4.30 21.19 -9.48
C PRO A 218 3.61 21.48 -8.15
N TRP A 219 2.27 21.52 -8.09
CA TRP A 219 1.52 21.73 -6.83
C TRP A 219 1.77 20.65 -5.76
N ARG A 220 2.37 19.53 -6.12
CA ARG A 220 2.81 18.49 -5.17
C ARG A 220 4.01 18.92 -4.30
N TRP A 221 4.63 20.09 -4.57
CA TRP A 221 5.77 20.57 -3.78
C TRP A 221 5.49 20.62 -2.27
N LYS A 222 4.26 21.02 -1.89
CA LYS A 222 3.84 21.04 -0.48
C LYS A 222 3.91 19.65 0.16
N ARG A 223 3.58 18.61 -0.60
CA ARG A 223 3.66 17.19 -0.16
C ARG A 223 5.12 16.72 -0.07
N MET A 224 5.98 17.21 -0.95
CA MET A 224 7.42 16.89 -0.93
C MET A 224 8.13 17.42 0.31
N LEU A 225 7.65 18.52 0.91
CA LEU A 225 8.17 19.01 2.19
C LEU A 225 7.98 18.01 3.35
N ASN A 226 7.12 17.03 3.19
CA ASN A 226 6.95 15.97 4.19
C ASN A 226 8.12 14.97 4.19
N ILE A 227 8.89 14.87 3.11
CA ILE A 227 10.06 13.97 3.04
C ILE A 227 11.15 14.40 4.04
N PRO A 228 11.68 15.64 4.01
CA PRO A 228 12.64 16.08 5.03
C PRO A 228 12.06 16.12 6.44
N LYS A 229 10.76 16.45 6.60
CA LYS A 229 10.10 16.41 7.91
C LYS A 229 10.04 14.99 8.46
N TYR A 230 9.73 14.00 7.63
CA TYR A 230 9.78 12.58 7.99
C TYR A 230 11.17 12.16 8.43
N ALA A 231 12.20 12.49 7.63
CA ALA A 231 13.57 12.16 7.95
C ALA A 231 14.00 12.73 9.32
N PHE A 232 13.71 14.03 9.55
CA PHE A 232 14.00 14.66 10.84
C PHE A 232 13.25 14.03 12.00
N ALA A 233 11.95 13.72 11.80
CA ALA A 233 11.13 13.11 12.84
C ALA A 233 11.62 11.70 13.22
N VAL A 234 11.98 10.87 12.23
CA VAL A 234 12.57 9.54 12.45
C VAL A 234 13.87 9.61 13.24
N LEU A 235 14.78 10.53 12.87
CA LEU A 235 16.05 10.70 13.57
C LEU A 235 15.87 11.21 15.01
N LYS A 236 14.91 12.12 15.23
CA LYS A 236 14.58 12.62 16.55
C LYS A 236 14.01 11.52 17.45
N GLU A 237 13.10 10.72 16.93
CA GLU A 237 12.51 9.59 17.64
C GLU A 237 13.55 8.53 18.02
N ASN A 238 14.43 8.18 17.08
CA ASN A 238 15.50 7.21 17.35
C ASN A 238 16.48 7.68 18.42
N LYS A 239 16.83 8.98 18.43
CA LYS A 239 17.66 9.56 19.52
C LYS A 239 16.96 9.49 20.87
N GLY A 240 15.64 9.67 20.92
CA GLY A 240 14.81 9.54 22.14
C GLY A 240 14.76 8.10 22.65
N LYS A 241 14.60 7.11 21.75
CA LYS A 241 14.55 5.67 22.11
C LYS A 241 15.89 5.15 22.66
N LYS A 242 17.04 5.63 22.22
CA LYS A 242 18.35 5.28 22.80
C LYS A 242 18.46 5.64 24.30
N ARG A 243 17.57 6.50 24.82
CA ARG A 243 17.49 6.84 26.24
C ARG A 243 16.48 6.01 27.05
N TYR A 244 15.56 5.27 26.41
CA TYR A 244 14.38 4.72 27.11
C TYR A 244 14.16 3.20 27.04
N TYR A 245 14.86 2.42 26.16
CA TYR A 245 14.60 0.98 25.99
C TYR A 245 15.85 0.12 25.92
N PRO A 246 16.26 -0.55 27.02
CA PRO A 246 17.17 -1.70 26.96
C PRO A 246 16.49 -3.07 26.92
N GLU A 247 15.24 -3.31 27.40
CA GLU A 247 14.88 -4.70 27.76
C GLU A 247 13.48 -5.23 27.36
N GLN A 248 12.55 -4.49 26.80
CA GLN A 248 11.17 -4.98 26.67
C GLN A 248 10.76 -5.56 25.30
N VAL A 249 11.60 -5.58 24.29
CA VAL A 249 11.22 -6.06 22.94
C VAL A 249 11.56 -7.57 22.73
N LYS A 250 12.29 -8.20 23.62
CA LYS A 250 12.70 -9.61 23.45
C LYS A 250 11.65 -10.65 23.85
N ASP A 251 10.55 -10.27 24.49
CA ASP A 251 9.64 -11.26 25.12
C ASP A 251 8.32 -11.51 24.37
N GLN A 252 8.02 -10.77 23.32
CA GLN A 252 6.78 -10.99 22.55
C GLN A 252 6.93 -11.90 21.32
N THR A 253 8.14 -12.31 20.97
CA THR A 253 8.39 -13.20 19.82
C THR A 253 8.46 -14.69 20.20
N LYS A 254 8.19 -15.06 21.48
CA LYS A 254 8.24 -16.46 21.95
C LYS A 254 6.87 -17.06 22.30
N GLN A 255 5.77 -16.37 22.03
CA GLN A 255 4.42 -16.93 22.27
C GLN A 255 3.54 -16.73 21.02
N LEU A 256 3.86 -17.40 19.95
CA LEU A 256 2.92 -17.80 18.86
C LEU A 256 3.47 -19.06 18.18
#